data_8800f98a214b69e67d9fa6540a9ec43f
#
_entry.id   8800f98a214b69e67d9fa6540a9ec43f
#
_cell.length_a   1.000
_cell.length_b   1.000
_cell.length_c   1.000
_cell.angle_alpha   90.00
_cell.angle_beta   90.00
_cell.angle_gamma   90.00
#
_symmetry.space_group_name_H-M   'P 1'
#
loop_
_entity.id
_entity.type
_entity.pdbx_description
1 polymer ?
#
loop_
_entity_poly.entity_id
_entity_poly.type
_entity_poly.pdbx_seq_one_letter_code
_entity_poly.pdbx_strand_id
1 'polypeptide(L)'
;MPPRAARLEGLGTTIFTEMTALAQRTGAINLGQGFPDTDGPAEVIDAAIGALRGGENQYAPLGGVQTLRDAVLAHQRTYYGLDPETVLVTFGATEAIAAALLGLLNPGDEVIVLDPYYDSYAACISFAGGRRRPVTLRPPDFALDADALQAAVGPHARVMLLNTPHNPTGRVLSRGELEAITRVCIERDLVCVSDEVYEHLVYDGEHVPIATLPGMADRTLTISSVGKSFSFTGWKIGWCSGPAELVAAVQGVKQYLTFAGGTPLQHAAAAALRLPPAHLEALRDELRAKRDLLCAGLTEAGLRPLIPAGTYFVNADVGTDAVAFCTTLPARCGVVAIPTSVFYDDADAARTLVRFAFCKREEVIAEAARRLAQLAR
;
A
#
# COMPACT_ATOMS: atom_id res chain seq x y z
N MET A 1 25.58 24.38 -7.39
CA MET A 1 25.01 23.69 -6.22
C MET A 1 25.80 22.41 -6.00
N PRO A 2 26.02 21.97 -4.75
CA PRO A 2 26.61 20.66 -4.54
C PRO A 2 25.69 19.58 -5.15
N PRO A 3 26.25 18.50 -5.71
CA PRO A 3 25.45 17.43 -6.30
C PRO A 3 24.58 16.76 -5.23
N ARG A 4 23.40 16.28 -5.64
CA ARG A 4 22.57 15.43 -4.75
C ARG A 4 23.32 14.16 -4.39
N ALA A 5 23.03 13.58 -3.23
CA ALA A 5 23.59 12.28 -2.86
C ALA A 5 23.20 11.22 -3.92
N ALA A 6 24.13 10.31 -4.25
CA ALA A 6 23.90 9.28 -5.28
C ALA A 6 22.63 8.44 -5.03
N ARG A 7 22.28 8.21 -3.76
CA ARG A 7 21.05 7.51 -3.38
C ARG A 7 19.75 8.20 -3.81
N LEU A 8 19.82 9.45 -4.31
CA LEU A 8 18.68 10.21 -4.83
C LEU A 8 18.65 10.24 -6.37
N GLU A 9 19.63 9.60 -7.03
CA GLU A 9 19.65 9.49 -8.49
C GLU A 9 18.44 8.68 -8.96
N GLY A 10 17.77 9.16 -10.01
CA GLY A 10 16.54 8.56 -10.53
C GLY A 10 15.27 8.86 -9.72
N LEU A 11 15.37 9.50 -8.54
CA LEU A 11 14.23 9.93 -7.75
C LEU A 11 13.86 11.38 -8.12
N GLY A 12 12.89 11.52 -9.02
CA GLY A 12 12.37 12.82 -9.49
C GLY A 12 11.10 13.25 -8.75
N THR A 13 10.37 14.18 -9.35
CA THR A 13 9.00 14.51 -8.94
C THR A 13 8.11 13.29 -9.17
N THR A 14 7.31 12.93 -8.18
CA THR A 14 6.46 11.76 -8.33
C THR A 14 5.32 12.02 -9.32
N ILE A 15 4.92 10.99 -10.06
CA ILE A 15 3.76 11.05 -10.96
C ILE A 15 2.50 11.54 -10.25
N PHE A 16 2.37 11.24 -8.96
CA PHE A 16 1.25 11.71 -8.13
C PHE A 16 1.21 13.23 -8.04
N THR A 17 2.35 13.88 -7.86
CA THR A 17 2.45 15.35 -7.82
C THR A 17 2.09 15.95 -9.17
N GLU A 18 2.60 15.40 -10.27
CA GLU A 18 2.34 15.88 -11.63
C GLU A 18 0.85 15.76 -11.99
N MET A 19 0.25 14.59 -11.74
CA MET A 19 -1.16 14.36 -12.04
C MET A 19 -2.10 15.18 -11.14
N THR A 20 -1.71 15.43 -9.88
CA THR A 20 -2.47 16.33 -9.00
C THR A 20 -2.43 17.77 -9.50
N ALA A 21 -1.25 18.26 -9.89
CA ALA A 21 -1.13 19.59 -10.48
C ALA A 21 -1.92 19.71 -11.79
N LEU A 22 -1.96 18.65 -12.61
CA LEU A 22 -2.75 18.59 -13.82
C LEU A 22 -4.25 18.67 -13.51
N ALA A 23 -4.73 17.87 -12.54
CA ALA A 23 -6.13 17.92 -12.10
C ALA A 23 -6.55 19.31 -11.61
N GLN A 24 -5.71 19.95 -10.80
CA GLN A 24 -5.97 21.32 -10.30
C GLN A 24 -6.05 22.36 -11.42
N ARG A 25 -5.12 22.31 -12.39
CA ARG A 25 -5.11 23.25 -13.52
C ARG A 25 -6.31 23.09 -14.44
N THR A 26 -6.81 21.87 -14.59
CA THR A 26 -7.89 21.54 -15.55
C THR A 26 -9.28 21.47 -14.91
N GLY A 27 -9.39 21.49 -13.58
CA GLY A 27 -10.64 21.23 -12.86
C GLY A 27 -11.16 19.79 -13.06
N ALA A 28 -10.29 18.85 -13.43
CA ALA A 28 -10.65 17.47 -13.70
C ALA A 28 -10.83 16.66 -12.41
N ILE A 29 -11.68 15.63 -12.45
CA ILE A 29 -11.85 14.65 -11.38
C ILE A 29 -10.56 13.83 -11.27
N ASN A 30 -9.93 13.84 -10.10
CA ASN A 30 -8.68 13.14 -9.89
C ASN A 30 -8.91 11.70 -9.39
N LEU A 31 -8.87 10.74 -10.30
CA LEU A 31 -8.86 9.30 -9.99
C LEU A 31 -7.43 8.71 -9.98
N GLY A 32 -6.40 9.53 -10.11
CA GLY A 32 -4.99 9.09 -9.98
C GLY A 32 -4.57 8.89 -8.54
N GLN A 33 -5.13 9.67 -7.61
CA GLN A 33 -4.76 9.68 -6.20
C GLN A 33 -5.53 8.64 -5.38
N GLY A 34 -4.77 7.74 -4.74
CA GLY A 34 -5.29 6.66 -3.88
C GLY A 34 -5.52 7.09 -2.43
N PHE A 35 -6.34 8.11 -2.20
CA PHE A 35 -6.85 8.45 -0.88
C PHE A 35 -8.33 8.87 -0.98
N PRO A 36 -9.15 8.52 0.04
CA PRO A 36 -10.54 8.92 0.11
C PRO A 36 -10.74 10.45 0.11
N ASP A 37 -11.90 10.90 -0.37
CA ASP A 37 -12.39 12.27 -0.23
C ASP A 37 -13.55 12.36 0.78
N THR A 38 -13.67 11.33 1.62
CA THR A 38 -14.56 11.22 2.78
C THR A 38 -13.74 11.21 4.05
N ASP A 39 -14.33 11.69 5.13
CA ASP A 39 -13.78 11.52 6.47
C ASP A 39 -13.92 10.06 6.94
N GLY A 40 -13.06 9.66 7.87
CA GLY A 40 -13.22 8.42 8.59
C GLY A 40 -14.35 8.47 9.63
N PRO A 41 -14.58 7.39 10.39
CA PRO A 41 -15.66 7.31 11.38
C PRO A 41 -15.64 8.43 12.41
N ALA A 42 -16.81 9.04 12.66
CA ALA A 42 -16.95 10.18 13.57
C ALA A 42 -16.48 9.85 15.00
N GLU A 43 -16.80 8.66 15.50
CA GLU A 43 -16.38 8.20 16.82
C GLU A 43 -14.85 8.11 16.97
N VAL A 44 -14.13 7.87 15.89
CA VAL A 44 -12.65 7.85 15.89
C VAL A 44 -12.10 9.29 15.91
N ILE A 45 -12.77 10.22 15.21
CA ILE A 45 -12.44 11.65 15.28
C ILE A 45 -12.70 12.17 16.68
N ASP A 46 -13.83 11.81 17.30
CA ASP A 46 -14.17 12.20 18.67
C ASP A 46 -13.15 11.66 19.70
N ALA A 47 -12.66 10.44 19.49
CA ALA A 47 -11.58 9.88 20.30
C ALA A 47 -10.28 10.69 20.19
N ALA A 48 -9.93 11.19 18.99
CA ALA A 48 -8.77 12.07 18.80
C ALA A 48 -8.96 13.41 19.54
N ILE A 49 -10.14 14.02 19.43
CA ILE A 49 -10.49 15.26 20.12
C ILE A 49 -10.45 15.05 21.64
N GLY A 50 -10.98 13.92 22.13
CA GLY A 50 -10.96 13.53 23.53
C GLY A 50 -9.52 13.40 24.06
N ALA A 51 -8.63 12.74 23.33
CA ALA A 51 -7.24 12.60 23.69
C ALA A 51 -6.49 13.95 23.73
N LEU A 52 -6.72 14.82 22.72
CA LEU A 52 -6.16 16.17 22.69
C LEU A 52 -6.57 17.00 23.91
N ARG A 53 -7.86 16.98 24.24
CA ARG A 53 -8.39 17.71 25.40
C ARG A 53 -8.03 17.07 26.74
N GLY A 54 -7.85 15.74 26.74
CA GLY A 54 -7.45 14.94 27.91
C GLY A 54 -5.99 15.09 28.31
N GLY A 55 -5.18 15.82 27.51
CA GLY A 55 -3.79 16.10 27.85
C GLY A 55 -2.77 15.14 27.24
N GLU A 56 -3.18 14.27 26.32
CA GLU A 56 -2.28 13.32 25.62
C GLU A 56 -1.43 14.02 24.55
N ASN A 57 -0.72 15.10 24.93
CA ASN A 57 -0.03 16.01 24.01
C ASN A 57 1.48 15.97 24.11
N GLN A 58 2.02 15.09 24.96
CA GLN A 58 3.47 14.90 25.12
C GLN A 58 3.94 13.68 24.33
N TYR A 59 5.24 13.43 24.31
CA TYR A 59 5.82 12.29 23.64
C TYR A 59 5.21 10.98 24.15
N ALA A 60 4.72 10.17 23.22
CA ALA A 60 4.42 8.77 23.50
C ALA A 60 5.71 8.00 23.85
N PRO A 61 5.63 6.85 24.55
CA PRO A 61 6.72 5.90 24.60
C PRO A 61 7.23 5.56 23.18
N LEU A 62 8.51 5.27 23.02
CA LEU A 62 9.14 4.98 21.72
C LEU A 62 8.40 3.90 20.93
N GLY A 63 7.90 2.85 21.61
CA GLY A 63 7.09 1.78 21.00
C GLY A 63 5.67 2.19 20.63
N GLY A 64 5.22 3.37 21.02
CA GLY A 64 3.83 3.84 20.92
C GLY A 64 3.04 3.65 22.22
N VAL A 65 1.85 4.28 22.28
CA VAL A 65 0.97 4.15 23.45
C VAL A 65 0.48 2.71 23.61
N GLN A 66 0.43 2.24 24.87
CA GLN A 66 0.08 0.85 25.16
C GLN A 66 -1.30 0.46 24.64
N THR A 67 -2.26 1.40 24.73
CA THR A 67 -3.63 1.17 24.24
C THR A 67 -3.71 0.86 22.74
N LEU A 68 -2.83 1.45 21.91
CA LEU A 68 -2.76 1.13 20.48
C LEU A 68 -2.05 -0.20 20.24
N ARG A 69 -0.95 -0.45 20.94
CA ARG A 69 -0.22 -1.72 20.82
C ARG A 69 -1.12 -2.92 21.17
N ASP A 70 -1.89 -2.81 22.26
CA ASP A 70 -2.87 -3.83 22.66
C ASP A 70 -3.99 -3.99 21.63
N ALA A 71 -4.46 -2.88 21.05
CA ALA A 71 -5.48 -2.92 20.01
C ALA A 71 -4.98 -3.62 18.73
N VAL A 72 -3.72 -3.38 18.32
CA VAL A 72 -3.11 -4.09 17.18
C VAL A 72 -2.98 -5.59 17.47
N LEU A 73 -2.51 -5.98 18.66
CA LEU A 73 -2.42 -7.40 19.05
C LEU A 73 -3.80 -8.07 19.02
N ALA A 74 -4.80 -7.41 19.63
CA ALA A 74 -6.18 -7.93 19.63
C ALA A 74 -6.75 -8.07 18.23
N HIS A 75 -6.50 -7.08 17.35
CA HIS A 75 -6.90 -7.13 15.95
C HIS A 75 -6.27 -8.31 15.20
N GLN A 76 -4.97 -8.51 15.32
CA GLN A 76 -4.27 -9.60 14.63
C GLN A 76 -4.71 -10.98 15.13
N ARG A 77 -4.97 -11.13 16.43
CA ARG A 77 -5.55 -12.36 16.99
C ARG A 77 -6.96 -12.62 16.45
N THR A 78 -7.80 -11.59 16.43
CA THR A 78 -9.22 -11.72 16.06
C THR A 78 -9.38 -12.05 14.58
N TYR A 79 -8.67 -11.37 13.70
CA TYR A 79 -8.85 -11.52 12.26
C TYR A 79 -8.00 -12.63 11.66
N TYR A 80 -6.81 -12.91 12.22
CA TYR A 80 -5.82 -13.77 11.56
C TYR A 80 -5.27 -14.90 12.45
N GLY A 81 -5.63 -14.93 13.74
CA GLY A 81 -5.07 -15.90 14.69
C GLY A 81 -3.58 -15.69 14.95
N LEU A 82 -3.04 -14.51 14.63
CA LEU A 82 -1.65 -14.15 14.86
C LEU A 82 -1.43 -13.59 16.27
N ASP A 83 -0.32 -13.98 16.89
CA ASP A 83 0.13 -13.50 18.20
C ASP A 83 1.60 -13.05 18.11
N PRO A 84 1.88 -11.90 17.46
CA PRO A 84 3.25 -11.43 17.32
C PRO A 84 3.85 -11.06 18.68
N GLU A 85 5.17 -11.26 18.83
CA GLU A 85 5.87 -10.98 20.09
C GLU A 85 5.81 -9.51 20.50
N THR A 86 5.83 -8.61 19.52
CA THR A 86 5.81 -7.18 19.79
C THR A 86 5.22 -6.35 18.67
N VAL A 87 4.82 -5.14 19.00
CA VAL A 87 4.28 -4.11 18.10
C VAL A 87 5.05 -2.81 18.31
N LEU A 88 5.41 -2.15 17.21
CA LEU A 88 5.99 -0.81 17.19
C LEU A 88 5.10 0.12 16.37
N VAL A 89 4.64 1.22 16.97
CA VAL A 89 3.86 2.25 16.26
C VAL A 89 4.78 3.15 15.44
N THR A 90 4.35 3.50 14.23
CA THR A 90 5.13 4.29 13.26
C THR A 90 4.29 5.41 12.65
N PHE A 91 4.95 6.39 12.00
CA PHE A 91 4.28 7.41 11.18
C PHE A 91 3.81 6.81 9.84
N GLY A 92 2.77 5.97 9.93
CA GLY A 92 2.21 5.19 8.86
C GLY A 92 3.14 4.06 8.38
N ALA A 93 2.65 3.25 7.45
CA ALA A 93 3.40 2.14 6.86
C ALA A 93 4.68 2.61 6.15
N THR A 94 4.70 3.83 5.58
CA THR A 94 5.87 4.36 4.89
C THR A 94 7.10 4.45 5.80
N GLU A 95 6.94 4.93 7.05
CA GLU A 95 8.04 4.93 8.01
C GLU A 95 8.43 3.51 8.41
N ALA A 96 7.45 2.64 8.66
CA ALA A 96 7.73 1.25 9.02
C ALA A 96 8.59 0.55 7.97
N ILE A 97 8.25 0.69 6.68
CA ILE A 97 8.99 0.12 5.55
C ILE A 97 10.39 0.74 5.44
N ALA A 98 10.49 2.07 5.49
CA ALA A 98 11.77 2.76 5.41
C ALA A 98 12.70 2.36 6.55
N ALA A 99 12.19 2.33 7.78
CA ALA A 99 12.97 1.96 8.95
C ALA A 99 13.34 0.46 8.96
N ALA A 100 12.44 -0.43 8.46
CA ALA A 100 12.74 -1.84 8.30
C ALA A 100 13.90 -2.05 7.31
N LEU A 101 13.83 -1.44 6.13
CA LEU A 101 14.89 -1.59 5.13
C LEU A 101 16.23 -0.97 5.60
N LEU A 102 16.19 0.20 6.25
CA LEU A 102 17.39 0.83 6.83
C LEU A 102 17.99 0.00 7.98
N GLY A 103 17.15 -0.72 8.74
CA GLY A 103 17.60 -1.52 9.88
C GLY A 103 18.02 -2.95 9.52
N LEU A 104 17.58 -3.48 8.37
CA LEU A 104 17.81 -4.86 7.95
C LEU A 104 18.85 -5.01 6.84
N LEU A 105 19.14 -3.95 6.07
CA LEU A 105 20.02 -4.03 4.91
C LEU A 105 21.38 -3.39 5.18
N ASN A 106 22.41 -4.03 4.66
CA ASN A 106 23.71 -3.44 4.45
C ASN A 106 23.84 -2.94 2.99
N PRO A 107 24.76 -2.00 2.69
CA PRO A 107 25.00 -1.60 1.32
C PRO A 107 25.35 -2.78 0.42
N GLY A 108 24.60 -2.93 -0.67
CA GLY A 108 24.77 -4.03 -1.64
C GLY A 108 23.86 -5.24 -1.42
N ASP A 109 23.17 -5.34 -0.28
CA ASP A 109 22.15 -6.36 -0.06
C ASP A 109 21.01 -6.22 -1.09
N GLU A 110 20.37 -7.35 -1.43
CA GLU A 110 19.31 -7.40 -2.43
C GLU A 110 17.94 -7.58 -1.77
N VAL A 111 16.97 -6.86 -2.31
CA VAL A 111 15.56 -6.93 -1.91
C VAL A 111 14.75 -7.45 -3.09
N ILE A 112 14.07 -8.59 -2.90
CA ILE A 112 13.14 -9.14 -3.87
C ILE A 112 11.84 -8.35 -3.74
N VAL A 113 11.32 -7.82 -4.85
CA VAL A 113 10.06 -7.05 -4.92
C VAL A 113 9.17 -7.60 -6.03
N LEU A 114 7.86 -7.58 -5.82
CA LEU A 114 6.90 -7.86 -6.89
C LEU A 114 6.72 -6.60 -7.73
N ASP A 115 7.04 -6.66 -9.00
CA ASP A 115 6.99 -5.55 -9.96
C ASP A 115 5.71 -5.68 -10.82
N PRO A 116 4.78 -4.70 -10.80
CA PRO A 116 4.93 -3.32 -10.30
C PRO A 116 4.84 -3.21 -8.79
N TYR A 117 5.33 -2.11 -8.23
CA TYR A 117 5.28 -1.83 -6.79
C TYR A 117 5.02 -0.36 -6.50
N TYR A 118 4.63 -0.08 -5.26
CA TYR A 118 4.50 1.29 -4.77
C TYR A 118 5.86 2.00 -4.81
N ASP A 119 5.92 3.18 -5.44
CA ASP A 119 7.16 3.94 -5.73
C ASP A 119 8.07 4.19 -4.52
N SER A 120 7.48 4.31 -3.32
CA SER A 120 8.23 4.46 -2.08
C SER A 120 9.18 3.30 -1.80
N TYR A 121 8.90 2.08 -2.29
CA TYR A 121 9.76 0.91 -2.04
C TYR A 121 11.11 1.09 -2.72
N ALA A 122 11.13 1.52 -3.99
CA ALA A 122 12.36 1.80 -4.71
C ALA A 122 13.22 2.85 -3.97
N ALA A 123 12.58 3.93 -3.50
CA ALA A 123 13.26 4.98 -2.76
C ALA A 123 13.85 4.45 -1.45
N CYS A 124 13.05 3.72 -0.64
CA CYS A 124 13.51 3.18 0.64
C CYS A 124 14.66 2.18 0.50
N ILE A 125 14.60 1.30 -0.52
CA ILE A 125 15.69 0.36 -0.83
C ILE A 125 16.97 1.13 -1.20
N SER A 126 16.85 2.18 -2.05
CA SER A 126 17.98 3.02 -2.43
C SER A 126 18.57 3.78 -1.24
N PHE A 127 17.74 4.29 -0.33
CA PHE A 127 18.21 4.97 0.90
C PHE A 127 19.01 4.04 1.80
N ALA A 128 18.62 2.76 1.86
CA ALA A 128 19.33 1.73 2.61
C ALA A 128 20.61 1.23 1.90
N GLY A 129 20.89 1.70 0.67
CA GLY A 129 22.03 1.21 -0.14
C GLY A 129 21.79 -0.18 -0.75
N GLY A 130 20.56 -0.67 -0.71
CA GLY A 130 20.15 -1.96 -1.25
C GLY A 130 19.94 -1.93 -2.77
N ARG A 131 19.78 -3.12 -3.35
CA ARG A 131 19.48 -3.32 -4.77
C ARG A 131 18.15 -4.07 -4.93
N ARG A 132 17.32 -3.62 -5.87
CA ARG A 132 16.07 -4.30 -6.20
C ARG A 132 16.33 -5.54 -7.06
N ARG A 133 15.56 -6.60 -6.80
CA ARG A 133 15.45 -7.82 -7.61
C ARG A 133 13.97 -7.99 -7.95
N PRO A 134 13.50 -7.38 -9.05
CA PRO A 134 12.10 -7.41 -9.41
C PRO A 134 11.66 -8.76 -9.93
N VAL A 135 10.45 -9.18 -9.52
CA VAL A 135 9.69 -10.30 -10.08
C VAL A 135 8.48 -9.72 -10.77
N THR A 136 8.50 -9.66 -12.10
CA THR A 136 7.51 -8.92 -12.88
C THR A 136 6.19 -9.67 -12.99
N LEU A 137 5.13 -9.08 -12.44
CA LEU A 137 3.75 -9.54 -12.57
C LEU A 137 3.15 -8.95 -13.85
N ARG A 138 2.70 -9.79 -14.76
CA ARG A 138 2.22 -9.35 -16.07
C ARG A 138 0.69 -9.40 -16.16
N PRO A 139 0.07 -8.44 -16.89
CA PRO A 139 -1.35 -8.52 -17.19
C PRO A 139 -1.65 -9.75 -18.07
N PRO A 140 -2.90 -10.25 -18.08
CA PRO A 140 -4.09 -9.63 -17.46
C PRO A 140 -4.27 -9.98 -15.97
N ASP A 141 -3.73 -11.07 -15.49
CA ASP A 141 -4.01 -11.63 -14.15
C ASP A 141 -2.97 -11.26 -13.09
N PHE A 142 -1.81 -10.73 -13.50
CA PHE A 142 -0.70 -10.40 -12.61
C PHE A 142 -0.27 -11.59 -11.72
N ALA A 143 -0.34 -12.81 -12.24
CA ALA A 143 0.03 -14.01 -11.51
C ALA A 143 1.53 -14.01 -11.18
N LEU A 144 1.87 -14.54 -10.01
CA LEU A 144 3.25 -14.76 -9.61
C LEU A 144 3.81 -15.99 -10.36
N ASP A 145 4.86 -15.77 -11.10
CA ASP A 145 5.65 -16.84 -11.70
C ASP A 145 6.67 -17.35 -10.66
N ALA A 146 6.49 -18.59 -10.22
CA ALA A 146 7.34 -19.20 -9.19
C ALA A 146 8.79 -19.43 -9.68
N ASP A 147 8.99 -19.69 -10.97
CA ASP A 147 10.32 -19.87 -11.55
C ASP A 147 11.04 -18.52 -11.65
N ALA A 148 10.33 -17.45 -12.04
CA ALA A 148 10.85 -16.10 -12.02
C ALA A 148 11.18 -15.62 -10.60
N LEU A 149 10.36 -15.97 -9.59
CA LEU A 149 10.66 -15.70 -8.19
C LEU A 149 11.95 -16.41 -7.76
N GLN A 150 12.11 -17.69 -8.05
CA GLN A 150 13.30 -18.44 -7.73
C GLN A 150 14.56 -17.88 -8.42
N ALA A 151 14.44 -17.45 -9.67
CA ALA A 151 15.53 -16.85 -10.46
C ALA A 151 15.94 -15.45 -9.94
N ALA A 152 15.02 -14.72 -9.31
CA ALA A 152 15.31 -13.41 -8.72
C ALA A 152 16.19 -13.49 -7.46
N VAL A 153 16.28 -14.67 -6.82
CA VAL A 153 17.02 -14.85 -5.56
C VAL A 153 18.52 -14.96 -5.84
N GLY A 154 19.21 -13.83 -5.67
CA GLY A 154 20.68 -13.77 -5.78
C GLY A 154 21.39 -14.18 -4.48
N PRO A 155 22.73 -14.25 -4.52
CA PRO A 155 23.54 -14.60 -3.34
C PRO A 155 23.53 -13.54 -2.24
N HIS A 156 23.10 -12.32 -2.56
CA HIS A 156 23.00 -11.19 -1.63
C HIS A 156 21.55 -10.88 -1.23
N ALA A 157 20.60 -11.75 -1.61
CA ALA A 157 19.20 -11.59 -1.23
C ALA A 157 19.05 -11.65 0.31
N ARG A 158 18.43 -10.61 0.88
CA ARG A 158 18.24 -10.46 2.32
C ARG A 158 16.79 -10.33 2.72
N VAL A 159 16.02 -9.63 1.91
CA VAL A 159 14.62 -9.26 2.21
C VAL A 159 13.73 -9.63 1.03
N MET A 160 12.57 -10.22 1.32
CA MET A 160 11.39 -10.26 0.47
C MET A 160 10.46 -9.14 0.90
N LEU A 161 10.27 -8.12 0.07
CA LEU A 161 9.29 -7.04 0.31
C LEU A 161 8.00 -7.37 -0.43
N LEU A 162 6.98 -7.70 0.34
CA LEU A 162 5.68 -8.15 -0.13
C LEU A 162 4.62 -7.07 0.10
N ASN A 163 3.69 -6.94 -0.84
CA ASN A 163 2.46 -6.17 -0.64
C ASN A 163 1.27 -6.99 -1.13
N THR A 164 0.36 -7.31 -0.22
CA THR A 164 -0.91 -7.98 -0.55
C THR A 164 -1.99 -7.59 0.47
N PRO A 165 -3.18 -7.18 0.01
CA PRO A 165 -3.61 -6.89 -1.37
C PRO A 165 -2.71 -5.87 -2.07
N HIS A 166 -2.48 -6.07 -3.36
CA HIS A 166 -1.35 -5.49 -4.07
C HIS A 166 -1.68 -4.14 -4.73
N ASN A 167 -0.94 -3.10 -4.40
CA ASN A 167 -0.92 -1.82 -5.10
C ASN A 167 0.29 -1.80 -6.06
N PRO A 168 0.09 -1.61 -7.38
CA PRO A 168 -1.06 -0.96 -8.03
C PRO A 168 -2.08 -1.91 -8.69
N THR A 169 -1.90 -3.23 -8.67
CA THR A 169 -2.66 -4.15 -9.52
C THR A 169 -4.07 -4.48 -9.02
N GLY A 170 -4.32 -4.32 -7.71
CA GLY A 170 -5.56 -4.76 -7.07
C GLY A 170 -5.66 -6.29 -6.90
N ARG A 171 -4.56 -7.02 -7.17
CA ARG A 171 -4.49 -8.44 -6.95
C ARG A 171 -4.43 -8.78 -5.46
N VAL A 172 -5.06 -9.88 -5.09
CA VAL A 172 -4.86 -10.55 -3.81
C VAL A 172 -4.09 -11.84 -4.10
N LEU A 173 -2.94 -12.03 -3.47
CA LEU A 173 -2.13 -13.23 -3.70
C LEU A 173 -2.85 -14.45 -3.16
N SER A 174 -2.88 -15.50 -3.97
CA SER A 174 -3.45 -16.80 -3.57
C SER A 174 -2.55 -17.48 -2.53
N ARG A 175 -3.15 -18.39 -1.75
CA ARG A 175 -2.40 -19.23 -0.80
C ARG A 175 -1.22 -19.96 -1.49
N GLY A 176 -1.40 -20.48 -2.70
CA GLY A 176 -0.33 -21.17 -3.43
C GLY A 176 0.84 -20.27 -3.81
N GLU A 177 0.57 -18.99 -4.16
CA GLU A 177 1.61 -18.01 -4.42
C GLU A 177 2.34 -17.62 -3.13
N LEU A 178 1.60 -17.44 -2.03
CA LEU A 178 2.21 -17.18 -0.72
C LEU A 178 3.05 -18.37 -0.23
N GLU A 179 2.63 -19.61 -0.50
CA GLU A 179 3.42 -20.81 -0.21
C GLU A 179 4.71 -20.89 -1.07
N ALA A 180 4.67 -20.42 -2.31
CA ALA A 180 5.87 -20.29 -3.15
C ALA A 180 6.85 -19.26 -2.56
N ILE A 181 6.37 -18.10 -2.15
CA ILE A 181 7.17 -17.08 -1.46
C ILE A 181 7.73 -17.62 -0.14
N THR A 182 6.92 -18.32 0.64
CA THR A 182 7.32 -18.96 1.91
C THR A 182 8.49 -19.91 1.71
N ARG A 183 8.41 -20.83 0.72
CA ARG A 183 9.52 -21.75 0.42
C ARG A 183 10.82 -21.00 0.15
N VAL A 184 10.76 -19.97 -0.70
CA VAL A 184 11.94 -19.15 -1.01
C VAL A 184 12.50 -18.47 0.24
N CYS A 185 11.64 -17.87 1.07
CA CYS A 185 12.06 -17.19 2.30
C CYS A 185 12.74 -18.17 3.28
N ILE A 186 12.21 -19.38 3.42
CA ILE A 186 12.79 -20.40 4.32
C ILE A 186 14.09 -20.96 3.75
N GLU A 187 14.12 -21.35 2.47
CA GLU A 187 15.29 -21.97 1.82
C GLU A 187 16.48 -21.02 1.74
N ARG A 188 16.24 -19.72 1.66
CA ARG A 188 17.27 -18.70 1.49
C ARG A 188 17.46 -17.81 2.72
N ASP A 189 16.82 -18.16 3.83
CA ASP A 189 16.86 -17.42 5.10
C ASP A 189 16.57 -15.92 4.93
N LEU A 190 15.52 -15.60 4.17
CA LEU A 190 15.10 -14.22 3.93
C LEU A 190 14.16 -13.74 5.04
N VAL A 191 14.28 -12.47 5.39
CA VAL A 191 13.25 -11.74 6.16
C VAL A 191 12.14 -11.32 5.19
N CYS A 192 10.89 -11.53 5.57
CA CYS A 192 9.73 -11.01 4.83
C CYS A 192 9.24 -9.71 5.48
N VAL A 193 9.24 -8.62 4.72
CA VAL A 193 8.58 -7.37 5.09
C VAL A 193 7.27 -7.31 4.33
N SER A 194 6.15 -7.53 5.03
CA SER A 194 4.82 -7.65 4.43
C SER A 194 4.01 -6.38 4.67
N ASP A 195 3.79 -5.59 3.62
CA ASP A 195 2.91 -4.42 3.63
C ASP A 195 1.46 -4.87 3.38
N GLU A 196 0.66 -4.87 4.43
CA GLU A 196 -0.72 -5.39 4.45
C GLU A 196 -1.75 -4.27 4.68
N VAL A 197 -1.44 -3.01 4.32
CA VAL A 197 -2.32 -1.85 4.57
C VAL A 197 -3.71 -1.98 3.94
N TYR A 198 -3.92 -2.87 2.98
CA TYR A 198 -5.20 -3.16 2.33
C TYR A 198 -5.86 -4.44 2.85
N GLU A 199 -5.41 -5.00 3.95
CA GLU A 199 -5.84 -6.29 4.52
C GLU A 199 -7.36 -6.49 4.59
N HIS A 200 -8.12 -5.42 4.84
CA HIS A 200 -9.59 -5.45 4.91
C HIS A 200 -10.30 -5.10 3.60
N LEU A 201 -9.55 -4.71 2.58
CA LEU A 201 -10.11 -4.29 1.29
C LEU A 201 -9.96 -5.43 0.27
N VAL A 202 -10.65 -6.54 0.53
CA VAL A 202 -10.69 -7.74 -0.32
C VAL A 202 -12.14 -8.00 -0.71
N TYR A 203 -12.40 -8.08 -2.00
CA TYR A 203 -13.73 -8.24 -2.59
C TYR A 203 -13.98 -9.66 -3.05
N ASP A 204 -12.94 -10.32 -3.56
CA ASP A 204 -13.00 -11.67 -4.09
C ASP A 204 -11.82 -12.48 -3.52
N GLY A 205 -12.13 -13.59 -2.84
CA GLY A 205 -11.17 -14.37 -2.08
C GLY A 205 -11.03 -13.91 -0.63
N GLU A 206 -9.86 -14.14 -0.03
CA GLU A 206 -9.51 -13.75 1.34
C GLU A 206 -8.08 -13.22 1.42
N HIS A 207 -7.84 -12.32 2.37
CA HIS A 207 -6.48 -11.94 2.74
C HIS A 207 -5.88 -13.00 3.66
N VAL A 208 -4.72 -13.52 3.28
CA VAL A 208 -3.94 -14.45 4.09
C VAL A 208 -2.64 -13.75 4.46
N PRO A 209 -2.43 -13.30 5.71
CA PRO A 209 -1.15 -12.78 6.15
C PRO A 209 -0.08 -13.86 6.02
N ILE A 210 1.02 -13.54 5.35
CA ILE A 210 2.09 -14.54 5.14
C ILE A 210 2.69 -15.06 6.45
N ALA A 211 2.65 -14.26 7.51
CA ALA A 211 3.08 -14.67 8.86
C ALA A 211 2.30 -15.87 9.42
N THR A 212 1.09 -16.16 8.89
CA THR A 212 0.29 -17.34 9.30
C THR A 212 0.78 -18.65 8.69
N LEU A 213 1.63 -18.59 7.67
CA LEU A 213 2.13 -19.79 7.01
C LEU A 213 3.26 -20.44 7.82
N PRO A 214 3.38 -21.77 7.80
CA PRO A 214 4.39 -22.48 8.57
C PRO A 214 5.81 -21.96 8.32
N GLY A 215 6.54 -21.58 9.40
CA GLY A 215 7.91 -21.09 9.35
C GLY A 215 8.04 -19.60 9.00
N MET A 216 6.92 -18.87 8.82
CA MET A 216 6.96 -17.44 8.49
C MET A 216 6.80 -16.52 9.69
N ALA A 217 6.18 -16.96 10.78
CA ALA A 217 5.99 -16.13 11.98
C ALA A 217 7.32 -15.55 12.51
N ASP A 218 8.37 -16.37 12.53
CA ASP A 218 9.69 -16.01 13.09
C ASP A 218 10.56 -15.16 12.14
N ARG A 219 10.09 -14.86 10.93
CA ARG A 219 10.84 -14.12 9.91
C ARG A 219 10.03 -13.03 9.20
N THR A 220 8.83 -12.72 9.68
CA THR A 220 7.97 -11.73 9.04
C THR A 220 7.78 -10.49 9.90
N LEU A 221 8.01 -9.31 9.33
CA LEU A 221 7.51 -8.02 9.80
C LEU A 221 6.21 -7.73 9.06
N THR A 222 5.08 -7.80 9.76
CA THR A 222 3.77 -7.38 9.23
C THR A 222 3.59 -5.89 9.47
N ILE A 223 3.27 -5.15 8.42
CA ILE A 223 3.09 -3.69 8.45
C ILE A 223 1.67 -3.34 8.03
N SER A 224 1.00 -2.48 8.80
CA SER A 224 -0.32 -1.95 8.45
C SER A 224 -0.51 -0.53 8.98
N SER A 225 -1.69 0.08 8.74
CA SER A 225 -2.00 1.43 9.17
C SER A 225 -3.52 1.70 9.19
N VAL A 226 -3.94 2.73 9.92
CA VAL A 226 -5.34 3.21 9.89
C VAL A 226 -5.70 3.95 8.60
N GLY A 227 -4.72 4.24 7.75
CA GLY A 227 -4.92 5.12 6.60
C GLY A 227 -5.88 4.56 5.54
N LYS A 228 -5.88 3.25 5.33
CA LYS A 228 -6.63 2.60 4.25
C LYS A 228 -7.97 2.06 4.73
N SER A 229 -7.94 1.23 5.75
CA SER A 229 -9.13 0.56 6.29
C SER A 229 -10.05 1.48 7.10
N PHE A 230 -9.58 2.67 7.49
CA PHE A 230 -10.37 3.61 8.29
C PHE A 230 -10.40 5.03 7.70
N SER A 231 -9.91 5.22 6.48
CA SER A 231 -9.93 6.51 5.74
C SER A 231 -9.16 7.66 6.41
N PHE A 232 -8.18 7.37 7.27
CA PHE A 232 -7.34 8.38 7.94
C PHE A 232 -5.93 8.49 7.34
N THR A 233 -5.83 8.61 6.02
CA THR A 233 -4.54 8.66 5.31
C THR A 233 -3.63 9.80 5.78
N GLY A 234 -4.21 10.95 6.16
CA GLY A 234 -3.49 12.14 6.61
C GLY A 234 -2.97 12.05 8.04
N TRP A 235 -3.48 11.13 8.87
CA TRP A 235 -3.04 10.99 10.27
C TRP A 235 -1.67 10.34 10.40
N LYS A 236 -1.27 9.56 9.41
CA LYS A 236 0.05 8.90 9.40
C LYS A 236 0.29 8.03 10.64
N ILE A 237 -0.72 7.29 11.11
CA ILE A 237 -0.56 6.29 12.16
C ILE A 237 -0.56 4.90 11.54
N GLY A 238 0.52 4.17 11.75
CA GLY A 238 0.72 2.80 11.33
C GLY A 238 1.53 2.04 12.37
N TRP A 239 1.88 0.82 12.05
CA TRP A 239 2.66 -0.06 12.93
C TRP A 239 3.40 -1.13 12.12
N CYS A 240 4.40 -1.71 12.74
CA CYS A 240 4.90 -3.03 12.38
C CYS A 240 4.79 -3.96 13.58
N SER A 241 4.65 -5.25 13.31
CA SER A 241 4.56 -6.31 14.31
C SER A 241 5.30 -7.56 13.83
N GLY A 242 5.79 -8.38 14.76
CA GLY A 242 6.52 -9.59 14.45
C GLY A 242 7.50 -9.98 15.55
N PRO A 243 8.58 -10.73 15.19
CA PRO A 243 9.64 -11.11 16.11
C PRO A 243 10.32 -9.90 16.76
N ALA A 244 10.65 -10.02 18.02
CA ALA A 244 11.24 -8.92 18.81
C ALA A 244 12.53 -8.37 18.18
N GLU A 245 13.39 -9.21 17.65
CA GLU A 245 14.64 -8.80 17.01
C GLU A 245 14.41 -7.97 15.73
N LEU A 246 13.45 -8.38 14.88
CA LEU A 246 13.12 -7.63 13.67
C LEU A 246 12.49 -6.29 13.98
N VAL A 247 11.58 -6.25 14.96
CA VAL A 247 10.96 -5.00 15.43
C VAL A 247 11.99 -4.10 16.10
N ALA A 248 12.97 -4.65 16.83
CA ALA A 248 14.05 -3.88 17.43
C ALA A 248 14.94 -3.20 16.37
N ALA A 249 15.19 -3.86 15.22
CA ALA A 249 15.92 -3.24 14.11
C ALA A 249 15.15 -2.01 13.55
N VAL A 250 13.83 -2.11 13.37
CA VAL A 250 12.98 -0.98 12.97
C VAL A 250 13.02 0.14 14.01
N GLN A 251 12.91 -0.21 15.29
CA GLN A 251 12.94 0.74 16.40
C GLN A 251 14.29 1.48 16.50
N GLY A 252 15.39 0.75 16.26
CA GLY A 252 16.73 1.32 16.24
C GLY A 252 16.91 2.45 15.24
N VAL A 253 16.26 2.35 14.08
CA VAL A 253 16.23 3.40 13.07
C VAL A 253 15.22 4.50 13.44
N LYS A 254 13.98 4.11 13.76
CA LYS A 254 12.88 5.04 14.04
C LYS A 254 13.21 6.05 15.12
N GLN A 255 13.89 5.63 16.19
CA GLN A 255 14.22 6.53 17.31
C GLN A 255 15.04 7.75 16.91
N TYR A 256 15.79 7.68 15.79
CA TYR A 256 16.59 8.78 15.26
C TYR A 256 15.96 9.48 14.05
N LEU A 257 14.87 8.95 13.48
CA LEU A 257 14.11 9.59 12.42
C LEU A 257 13.01 10.49 12.98
N THR A 258 12.09 9.90 13.74
CA THR A 258 10.89 10.58 14.21
C THR A 258 10.72 10.48 15.72
N PHE A 259 11.45 9.60 16.37
CA PHE A 259 11.32 9.24 17.78
C PHE A 259 9.93 8.70 18.10
N ALA A 260 9.00 9.59 18.55
CA ALA A 260 7.62 9.27 18.86
C ALA A 260 6.74 10.48 18.51
N GLY A 261 5.50 10.23 18.12
CA GLY A 261 4.60 11.32 17.80
C GLY A 261 3.20 10.88 17.46
N GLY A 262 2.34 11.86 17.22
CA GLY A 262 0.93 11.62 16.96
C GLY A 262 0.19 11.03 18.18
N THR A 263 0.65 11.30 19.41
CA THR A 263 0.11 10.69 20.63
C THR A 263 -1.42 10.71 20.70
N PRO A 264 -2.11 11.85 20.49
CA PRO A 264 -3.57 11.87 20.48
C PRO A 264 -4.17 10.98 19.40
N LEU A 265 -3.54 10.95 18.22
CA LEU A 265 -4.00 10.15 17.09
C LEU A 265 -3.74 8.66 17.28
N GLN A 266 -2.76 8.28 18.10
CA GLN A 266 -2.55 6.88 18.49
C GLN A 266 -3.71 6.34 19.33
N HIS A 267 -4.25 7.14 20.26
CA HIS A 267 -5.44 6.78 21.04
C HIS A 267 -6.66 6.60 20.12
N ALA A 268 -6.83 7.49 19.15
CA ALA A 268 -7.89 7.39 18.17
C ALA A 268 -7.71 6.18 17.23
N ALA A 269 -6.48 5.86 16.82
CA ALA A 269 -6.20 4.66 16.06
C ALA A 269 -6.55 3.37 16.83
N ALA A 270 -6.32 3.36 18.15
CA ALA A 270 -6.77 2.28 19.01
C ALA A 270 -8.30 2.15 19.05
N ALA A 271 -9.03 3.27 19.02
CA ALA A 271 -10.48 3.26 18.91
C ALA A 271 -10.94 2.71 17.55
N ALA A 272 -10.28 3.10 16.45
CA ALA A 272 -10.56 2.59 15.12
C ALA A 272 -10.45 1.06 15.04
N LEU A 273 -9.37 0.49 15.58
CA LEU A 273 -9.16 -0.97 15.60
C LEU A 273 -10.18 -1.74 16.48
N ARG A 274 -10.89 -1.04 17.36
CA ARG A 274 -11.94 -1.61 18.23
C ARG A 274 -13.34 -1.46 17.65
N LEU A 275 -13.49 -0.83 16.49
CA LEU A 275 -14.78 -0.75 15.81
C LEU A 275 -15.34 -2.15 15.53
N PRO A 276 -16.66 -2.32 15.55
CA PRO A 276 -17.27 -3.60 15.22
C PRO A 276 -16.87 -4.07 13.82
N PRO A 277 -16.74 -5.38 13.57
CA PRO A 277 -16.44 -5.95 12.24
C PRO A 277 -17.38 -5.42 11.14
N ALA A 278 -18.65 -5.16 11.46
CA ALA A 278 -19.63 -4.60 10.55
C ALA A 278 -19.18 -3.27 9.91
N HIS A 279 -18.30 -2.48 10.57
CA HIS A 279 -17.74 -1.27 9.98
C HIS A 279 -16.85 -1.57 8.77
N LEU A 280 -15.94 -2.55 8.92
CA LEU A 280 -15.04 -2.97 7.84
C LEU A 280 -15.82 -3.68 6.72
N GLU A 281 -16.84 -4.45 7.06
CA GLU A 281 -17.75 -5.09 6.11
C GLU A 281 -18.50 -4.03 5.27
N ALA A 282 -19.06 -3.03 5.91
CA ALA A 282 -19.75 -1.93 5.23
C ALA A 282 -18.82 -1.14 4.29
N LEU A 283 -17.61 -0.80 4.74
CA LEU A 283 -16.59 -0.15 3.90
C LEU A 283 -16.22 -1.00 2.68
N ARG A 284 -16.01 -2.29 2.90
CA ARG A 284 -15.68 -3.23 1.81
C ARG A 284 -16.81 -3.28 0.77
N ASP A 285 -18.05 -3.39 1.22
CA ASP A 285 -19.22 -3.52 0.34
C ASP A 285 -19.49 -2.22 -0.42
N GLU A 286 -19.30 -1.05 0.22
CA GLU A 286 -19.33 0.26 -0.42
C GLU A 286 -18.26 0.38 -1.51
N LEU A 287 -17.02 0.01 -1.21
CA LEU A 287 -15.91 0.07 -2.18
C LEU A 287 -16.12 -0.93 -3.33
N ARG A 288 -16.69 -2.10 -3.05
CA ARG A 288 -17.06 -3.07 -4.11
C ARG A 288 -18.07 -2.46 -5.08
N ALA A 289 -19.11 -1.80 -4.58
CA ALA A 289 -20.10 -1.13 -5.42
C ALA A 289 -19.46 -0.02 -6.29
N LYS A 290 -18.57 0.78 -5.71
CA LYS A 290 -17.80 1.81 -6.44
C LYS A 290 -16.85 1.22 -7.49
N ARG A 291 -16.20 0.08 -7.19
CA ARG A 291 -15.41 -0.69 -8.14
C ARG A 291 -16.25 -1.06 -9.37
N ASP A 292 -17.39 -1.68 -9.11
CA ASP A 292 -18.26 -2.20 -10.16
C ASP A 292 -18.83 -1.06 -11.02
N LEU A 293 -19.22 0.06 -10.40
CA LEU A 293 -19.67 1.27 -11.08
C LEU A 293 -18.57 1.85 -11.99
N LEU A 294 -17.35 2.01 -11.49
CA LEU A 294 -16.24 2.54 -12.30
C LEU A 294 -15.87 1.58 -13.43
N CYS A 295 -15.82 0.27 -13.16
CA CYS A 295 -15.50 -0.74 -14.19
C CYS A 295 -16.54 -0.76 -15.32
N ALA A 296 -17.83 -0.60 -15.00
CA ALA A 296 -18.89 -0.45 -16.00
C ALA A 296 -18.64 0.79 -16.88
N GLY A 297 -18.36 1.96 -16.28
CA GLY A 297 -18.07 3.17 -17.04
C GLY A 297 -16.81 3.08 -17.92
N LEU A 298 -15.77 2.37 -17.44
CA LEU A 298 -14.58 2.10 -18.25
C LEU A 298 -14.90 1.20 -19.44
N THR A 299 -15.74 0.18 -19.25
CA THR A 299 -16.20 -0.72 -20.33
C THR A 299 -17.03 0.04 -21.36
N GLU A 300 -17.96 0.90 -20.92
CA GLU A 300 -18.74 1.77 -21.81
C GLU A 300 -17.87 2.75 -22.59
N ALA A 301 -16.73 3.15 -22.03
CA ALA A 301 -15.71 3.96 -22.70
C ALA A 301 -14.92 3.20 -23.78
N GLY A 302 -15.16 1.90 -23.96
CA GLY A 302 -14.40 1.04 -24.86
C GLY A 302 -13.05 0.59 -24.31
N LEU A 303 -12.79 0.79 -23.01
CA LEU A 303 -11.58 0.35 -22.32
C LEU A 303 -11.78 -1.06 -21.75
N ARG A 304 -10.68 -1.73 -21.41
CA ARG A 304 -10.72 -3.09 -20.85
C ARG A 304 -10.26 -3.09 -19.39
N PRO A 305 -11.19 -2.92 -18.40
CA PRO A 305 -10.82 -2.98 -16.98
C PRO A 305 -10.40 -4.39 -16.59
N LEU A 306 -9.32 -4.48 -15.84
CA LEU A 306 -8.86 -5.69 -15.15
C LEU A 306 -9.46 -5.64 -13.74
N ILE A 307 -10.51 -6.44 -13.50
CA ILE A 307 -11.32 -6.35 -12.26
C ILE A 307 -10.45 -6.70 -11.05
N PRO A 308 -10.24 -5.78 -10.10
CA PRO A 308 -9.39 -6.04 -8.95
C PRO A 308 -10.10 -6.89 -7.90
N ALA A 309 -9.39 -7.86 -7.31
CA ALA A 309 -9.88 -8.66 -6.19
C ALA A 309 -9.76 -7.92 -4.85
N GLY A 310 -8.91 -6.90 -4.77
CA GLY A 310 -8.68 -6.11 -3.55
C GLY A 310 -8.21 -4.69 -3.83
N THR A 311 -7.85 -3.96 -2.77
CA THR A 311 -7.45 -2.55 -2.76
C THR A 311 -8.60 -1.61 -3.17
N TYR A 312 -8.31 -0.43 -3.65
CA TYR A 312 -9.27 0.49 -4.28
C TYR A 312 -8.75 1.04 -5.62
N PHE A 313 -7.95 0.22 -6.31
CA PHE A 313 -7.41 0.53 -7.64
C PHE A 313 -7.92 -0.45 -8.68
N VAL A 314 -8.24 0.05 -9.85
CA VAL A 314 -8.48 -0.75 -11.05
C VAL A 314 -7.51 -0.33 -12.15
N ASN A 315 -6.91 -1.30 -12.82
CA ASN A 315 -6.16 -1.07 -14.05
C ASN A 315 -7.07 -1.31 -15.24
N ALA A 316 -6.96 -0.47 -16.26
CA ALA A 316 -7.64 -0.67 -17.52
C ALA A 316 -6.61 -0.65 -18.65
N ASP A 317 -6.73 -1.61 -19.58
CA ASP A 317 -5.99 -1.56 -20.83
C ASP A 317 -6.69 -0.59 -21.80
N VAL A 318 -5.96 0.46 -22.16
CA VAL A 318 -6.47 1.53 -23.04
C VAL A 318 -6.13 1.32 -24.50
N GLY A 319 -5.44 0.21 -24.85
CA GLY A 319 -5.08 -0.18 -26.21
C GLY A 319 -4.09 0.73 -26.92
N THR A 320 -3.55 1.74 -26.22
CA THR A 320 -2.59 2.72 -26.74
C THR A 320 -1.58 3.08 -25.64
N ASP A 321 -0.63 3.94 -25.94
CA ASP A 321 0.35 4.40 -24.95
C ASP A 321 -0.33 5.09 -23.75
N ALA A 322 -0.13 4.53 -22.54
CA ALA A 322 -0.80 4.97 -21.32
C ALA A 322 -0.36 6.38 -20.87
N VAL A 323 0.89 6.77 -21.13
CA VAL A 323 1.39 8.10 -20.77
C VAL A 323 0.72 9.16 -21.62
N ALA A 324 0.67 8.95 -22.94
CA ALA A 324 -0.03 9.84 -23.86
C ALA A 324 -1.54 9.90 -23.59
N PHE A 325 -2.14 8.75 -23.26
CA PHE A 325 -3.55 8.66 -22.85
C PHE A 325 -3.82 9.50 -21.60
N CYS A 326 -3.08 9.30 -20.52
CA CYS A 326 -3.26 10.04 -19.25
C CYS A 326 -3.02 11.54 -19.41
N THR A 327 -2.06 11.95 -20.25
CA THR A 327 -1.76 13.37 -20.50
C THR A 327 -2.93 14.07 -21.21
N THR A 328 -3.61 13.39 -22.11
CA THR A 328 -4.73 13.96 -22.90
C THR A 328 -6.10 13.76 -22.24
N LEU A 329 -6.24 12.82 -21.32
CA LEU A 329 -7.50 12.42 -20.71
C LEU A 329 -8.26 13.60 -20.06
N PRO A 330 -7.61 14.52 -19.31
CA PRO A 330 -8.31 15.66 -18.71
C PRO A 330 -8.97 16.58 -19.73
N ALA A 331 -8.33 16.81 -20.87
CA ALA A 331 -8.91 17.64 -21.95
C ALA A 331 -10.03 16.91 -22.70
N ARG A 332 -9.98 15.57 -22.79
CA ARG A 332 -10.97 14.76 -23.51
C ARG A 332 -12.25 14.53 -22.73
N CYS A 333 -12.15 14.29 -21.42
CA CYS A 333 -13.32 13.96 -20.61
C CYS A 333 -13.30 14.55 -19.18
N GLY A 334 -12.28 15.35 -18.80
CA GLY A 334 -12.24 15.95 -17.48
C GLY A 334 -11.97 14.96 -16.34
N VAL A 335 -11.18 13.90 -16.60
CA VAL A 335 -10.75 12.90 -15.61
C VAL A 335 -9.23 12.79 -15.65
N VAL A 336 -8.59 12.60 -14.50
CA VAL A 336 -7.15 12.31 -14.35
C VAL A 336 -6.97 10.90 -13.82
N ALA A 337 -6.04 10.14 -14.41
CA ALA A 337 -5.61 8.81 -14.00
C ALA A 337 -4.08 8.71 -14.10
N ILE A 338 -3.49 7.58 -13.71
CA ILE A 338 -2.04 7.39 -13.70
C ILE A 338 -1.65 6.24 -14.64
N PRO A 339 -0.65 6.44 -15.53
CA PRO A 339 -0.12 5.34 -16.33
C PRO A 339 0.54 4.30 -15.40
N THR A 340 0.14 3.04 -15.51
CA THR A 340 0.62 1.97 -14.61
C THR A 340 2.10 1.65 -14.84
N SER A 341 2.61 1.95 -16.04
CA SER A 341 4.02 1.77 -16.41
C SER A 341 5.01 2.49 -15.49
N VAL A 342 4.59 3.57 -14.81
CA VAL A 342 5.45 4.30 -13.86
C VAL A 342 5.77 3.53 -12.57
N PHE A 343 5.06 2.43 -12.32
CA PHE A 343 5.27 1.55 -11.17
C PHE A 343 6.14 0.33 -11.49
N TYR A 344 6.51 0.17 -12.77
CA TYR A 344 7.34 -0.93 -13.24
C TYR A 344 8.80 -0.50 -13.43
N ASP A 345 9.73 -1.36 -13.11
CA ASP A 345 11.13 -1.21 -13.53
C ASP A 345 11.26 -1.36 -15.07
N ASP A 346 10.50 -2.30 -15.67
CA ASP A 346 10.30 -2.43 -17.11
C ASP A 346 8.96 -1.81 -17.54
N ALA A 347 8.98 -0.53 -17.92
CA ALA A 347 7.78 0.22 -18.29
C ALA A 347 6.99 -0.42 -19.47
N ASP A 348 7.65 -1.19 -20.34
CA ASP A 348 6.99 -1.84 -21.47
C ASP A 348 6.04 -2.98 -21.02
N ALA A 349 6.24 -3.54 -19.83
CA ALA A 349 5.36 -4.56 -19.25
C ALA A 349 3.91 -4.06 -19.05
N ALA A 350 3.72 -2.73 -18.91
CA ALA A 350 2.41 -2.12 -18.68
C ALA A 350 2.16 -0.90 -19.59
N ARG A 351 2.73 -0.89 -20.79
CA ARG A 351 2.72 0.25 -21.70
C ARG A 351 1.32 0.77 -22.02
N THR A 352 0.30 -0.10 -22.00
CA THR A 352 -1.10 0.25 -22.32
C THR A 352 -2.00 0.29 -21.09
N LEU A 353 -1.46 0.12 -19.88
CA LEU A 353 -2.26 0.07 -18.67
C LEU A 353 -2.34 1.42 -17.97
N VAL A 354 -3.55 1.77 -17.53
CA VAL A 354 -3.86 2.99 -16.77
C VAL A 354 -4.55 2.59 -15.47
N ARG A 355 -4.05 3.10 -14.35
CA ARG A 355 -4.62 2.88 -13.02
C ARG A 355 -5.58 4.01 -12.64
N PHE A 356 -6.78 3.63 -12.20
CA PHE A 356 -7.81 4.49 -11.63
C PHE A 356 -8.06 4.11 -10.17
N ALA A 357 -8.32 5.10 -9.31
CA ALA A 357 -8.71 4.89 -7.92
C ALA A 357 -10.23 5.09 -7.77
N PHE A 358 -10.90 4.16 -7.06
CA PHE A 358 -12.35 4.24 -6.80
C PHE A 358 -12.69 4.53 -5.32
N CYS A 359 -11.74 5.05 -4.54
CA CYS A 359 -11.94 5.40 -3.13
C CYS A 359 -12.55 6.80 -2.92
N LYS A 360 -13.23 7.34 -3.92
CA LYS A 360 -13.92 8.63 -3.83
C LYS A 360 -15.39 8.43 -3.45
N ARG A 361 -16.08 9.53 -3.12
CA ARG A 361 -17.54 9.49 -2.90
C ARG A 361 -18.25 8.91 -4.11
N GLU A 362 -19.37 8.25 -3.88
CA GLU A 362 -20.11 7.55 -4.94
C GLU A 362 -20.50 8.48 -6.08
N GLU A 363 -20.99 9.68 -5.77
CA GLU A 363 -21.35 10.68 -6.78
C GLU A 363 -20.15 11.13 -7.62
N VAL A 364 -18.94 11.15 -7.06
CA VAL A 364 -17.70 11.47 -7.79
C VAL A 364 -17.34 10.34 -8.73
N ILE A 365 -17.46 9.09 -8.29
CA ILE A 365 -17.21 7.90 -9.14
C ILE A 365 -18.25 7.81 -10.26
N ALA A 366 -19.53 8.04 -9.97
CA ALA A 366 -20.61 8.05 -10.96
C ALA A 366 -20.38 9.11 -12.05
N GLU A 367 -20.02 10.33 -11.63
CA GLU A 367 -19.71 11.40 -12.58
C GLU A 367 -18.47 11.11 -13.41
N ALA A 368 -17.41 10.55 -12.80
CA ALA A 368 -16.23 10.14 -13.52
C ALA A 368 -16.53 9.03 -14.56
N ALA A 369 -17.31 8.02 -14.19
CA ALA A 369 -17.75 6.96 -15.09
C ALA A 369 -18.54 7.52 -16.28
N ARG A 370 -19.49 8.43 -16.00
CA ARG A 370 -20.28 9.13 -17.05
C ARG A 370 -19.40 9.95 -18.00
N ARG A 371 -18.36 10.61 -17.49
CA ARG A 371 -17.41 11.38 -18.32
C ARG A 371 -16.53 10.45 -19.14
N LEU A 372 -16.03 9.37 -18.57
CA LEU A 372 -15.22 8.38 -19.28
C LEU A 372 -16.00 7.75 -20.43
N ALA A 373 -17.28 7.42 -20.26
CA ALA A 373 -18.13 6.86 -21.31
C ALA A 373 -18.25 7.76 -22.56
N GLN A 374 -17.90 9.06 -22.47
CA GLN A 374 -17.86 9.95 -23.63
C GLN A 374 -16.67 9.69 -24.56
N LEU A 375 -15.65 8.94 -24.12
CA LEU A 375 -14.48 8.60 -24.91
C LEU A 375 -14.81 7.66 -26.10
N ALA A 376 -15.90 6.90 -25.99
CA ALA A 376 -16.38 6.00 -27.04
C ALA A 376 -17.13 6.72 -28.20
N ARG A 377 -17.40 8.01 -28.03
CA ARG A 377 -18.10 8.86 -29.00
C ARG A 377 -17.10 9.67 -29.83
#